data_4156f6f43b2fe2e1c3fee29791e65540
#
_entry.id   4156f6f43b2fe2e1c3fee29791e65540
#
_cell.length_a   1.000
_cell.length_b   1.000
_cell.length_c   1.000
_cell.angle_alpha   90.00
_cell.angle_beta   90.00
_cell.angle_gamma   90.00
#
_symmetry.space_group_name_H-M   'P 1'
#
loop_
_entity.id
_entity.type
_entity.pdbx_description
1 polymer ?
#
loop_
_entity_poly.entity_id
_entity_poly.type
_entity_poly.pdbx_seq_one_letter_code
_entity_poly.pdbx_strand_id
1 'polypeptide(L)'
;AGVAVTLLLSATAALAQTIYPIDRADILVGAKFDFKVELAGVVDQARLKVTLNGADYAAVFGQSGIFTAREAGKDQSALLLRDVSLDNAGPMTVEVSDGTQSRTVTWTVYDSGPRKAKNVILFIGDGMSPAHRVAARILSKGIAEGKSRGKLAIDDMPQMALVATAGSDSIITD
;
A
#
# COMPACT_ATOMS: atom_id res chain seq x y z
N ALA A 1 17.52 -55.09 3.54
CA ALA A 1 16.35 -54.22 3.63
C ALA A 1 16.73 -52.93 4.38
N GLY A 2 16.92 -51.85 3.63
CA GLY A 2 17.25 -50.53 4.21
C GLY A 2 15.96 -49.72 4.36
N VAL A 3 15.72 -49.22 5.55
CA VAL A 3 14.59 -48.30 5.85
C VAL A 3 15.09 -46.89 5.58
N ALA A 4 14.54 -46.24 4.53
CA ALA A 4 14.76 -44.83 4.29
C ALA A 4 13.87 -44.00 5.23
N VAL A 5 14.46 -43.30 6.19
CA VAL A 5 13.76 -42.33 7.04
C VAL A 5 13.69 -41.02 6.28
N THR A 6 12.52 -40.70 5.74
CA THR A 6 12.24 -39.39 5.13
C THR A 6 12.00 -38.37 6.23
N LEU A 7 12.96 -37.50 6.49
CA LEU A 7 12.74 -36.31 7.35
C LEU A 7 11.84 -35.34 6.62
N LEU A 8 10.57 -35.25 7.05
CA LEU A 8 9.68 -34.15 6.67
C LEU A 8 10.12 -32.90 7.43
N LEU A 9 10.85 -32.00 6.79
CA LEU A 9 11.04 -30.64 7.29
C LEU A 9 9.70 -29.91 7.16
N SER A 10 9.00 -29.76 8.28
CA SER A 10 7.86 -28.83 8.39
C SER A 10 8.43 -27.40 8.29
N ALA A 11 8.34 -26.79 7.13
CA ALA A 11 8.54 -25.35 7.02
C ALA A 11 7.38 -24.67 7.79
N THR A 12 7.62 -24.30 9.03
CA THR A 12 6.77 -23.33 9.72
C THR A 12 6.88 -22.05 8.92
N ALA A 13 5.79 -21.62 8.28
CA ALA A 13 5.71 -20.28 7.69
C ALA A 13 6.01 -19.30 8.83
N ALA A 14 7.22 -18.74 8.84
CA ALA A 14 7.56 -17.67 9.75
C ALA A 14 6.57 -16.54 9.46
N LEU A 15 5.78 -16.13 10.46
CA LEU A 15 4.92 -14.96 10.37
C LEU A 15 5.83 -13.79 10.01
N ALA A 16 5.72 -13.33 8.78
CA ALA A 16 6.65 -12.35 8.23
C ALA A 16 6.31 -10.96 8.77
N GLN A 17 7.33 -10.19 9.12
CA GLN A 17 7.18 -8.77 9.38
C GLN A 17 6.52 -8.09 8.18
N THR A 18 5.58 -7.18 8.41
CA THR A 18 4.93 -6.41 7.35
C THR A 18 5.29 -4.94 7.47
N ILE A 19 5.65 -4.33 6.37
CA ILE A 19 6.04 -2.92 6.29
C ILE A 19 5.03 -2.21 5.38
N TYR A 20 4.47 -1.10 5.85
CA TYR A 20 3.58 -0.23 5.09
C TYR A 20 4.20 1.16 4.95
N PRO A 21 4.17 1.75 3.77
CA PRO A 21 3.72 1.20 2.47
C PRO A 21 4.39 -0.13 2.10
N ILE A 22 3.68 -0.97 1.36
CA ILE A 22 4.17 -2.30 0.96
C ILE A 22 5.35 -2.20 0.00
N ASP A 23 6.02 -3.33 -0.25
CA ASP A 23 7.11 -3.39 -1.23
C ASP A 23 6.69 -2.87 -2.61
N ARG A 24 7.59 -2.16 -3.28
CA ARG A 24 7.38 -1.50 -4.57
C ARG A 24 6.33 -0.40 -4.57
N ALA A 25 6.09 0.24 -3.43
CA ALA A 25 5.23 1.40 -3.37
C ALA A 25 5.84 2.60 -4.11
N ASP A 26 4.98 3.34 -4.77
CA ASP A 26 5.30 4.60 -5.43
C ASP A 26 4.84 5.75 -4.54
N ILE A 27 5.76 6.61 -4.12
CA ILE A 27 5.52 7.70 -3.18
C ILE A 27 5.88 9.03 -3.85
N LEU A 28 5.00 10.01 -3.75
CA LEU A 28 5.30 11.34 -4.26
C LEU A 28 6.08 12.15 -3.22
N VAL A 29 7.13 12.87 -3.65
CA VAL A 29 7.88 13.81 -2.79
C VAL A 29 6.91 14.74 -2.06
N GLY A 30 7.08 14.86 -0.74
CA GLY A 30 6.24 15.71 0.12
C GLY A 30 4.82 15.21 0.38
N ALA A 31 4.38 14.12 -0.26
CA ALA A 31 3.08 13.52 0.05
C ALA A 31 3.08 12.92 1.45
N LYS A 32 1.98 13.13 2.18
CA LYS A 32 1.79 12.56 3.51
C LYS A 32 1.29 11.14 3.43
N PHE A 33 1.87 10.25 4.23
CA PHE A 33 1.44 8.87 4.38
C PHE A 33 1.69 8.35 5.80
N ASP A 34 1.05 7.25 6.16
CA ASP A 34 1.33 6.55 7.40
C ASP A 34 2.40 5.48 7.16
N PHE A 35 3.45 5.51 7.98
CA PHE A 35 4.46 4.46 8.01
C PHE A 35 4.14 3.49 9.15
N LYS A 36 3.98 2.22 8.85
CA LYS A 36 3.69 1.19 9.84
C LYS A 36 4.58 -0.03 9.65
N VAL A 37 5.05 -0.58 10.76
CA VAL A 37 5.72 -1.88 10.81
C VAL A 37 4.90 -2.78 11.73
N GLU A 38 4.47 -3.92 11.22
CA GLU A 38 3.85 -4.99 12.00
C GLU A 38 4.85 -6.12 12.20
N LEU A 39 5.01 -6.55 13.44
CA LEU A 39 5.98 -7.55 13.86
C LEU A 39 5.24 -8.79 14.35
N ALA A 40 5.64 -9.94 13.85
CA ALA A 40 5.09 -11.20 14.33
C ALA A 40 5.54 -11.48 15.77
N GLY A 41 4.57 -11.62 16.67
CA GLY A 41 4.84 -11.84 18.09
C GLY A 41 5.10 -10.55 18.87
N VAL A 42 5.29 -10.71 20.17
CA VAL A 42 5.65 -9.60 21.08
C VAL A 42 7.14 -9.40 21.04
N VAL A 43 7.56 -8.23 20.59
CA VAL A 43 8.96 -7.85 20.43
C VAL A 43 9.32 -6.78 21.46
N ASP A 44 10.52 -6.84 22.00
CA ASP A 44 11.07 -5.75 22.81
C ASP A 44 11.43 -4.58 21.91
N GLN A 45 10.89 -3.38 22.20
CA GLN A 45 11.16 -2.16 21.45
C GLN A 45 12.66 -1.85 21.33
N ALA A 46 13.45 -2.16 22.35
CA ALA A 46 14.90 -1.92 22.34
C ALA A 46 15.64 -2.75 21.27
N ARG A 47 15.04 -3.84 20.80
CA ARG A 47 15.59 -4.71 19.74
C ARG A 47 15.14 -4.31 18.34
N LEU A 48 14.12 -3.47 18.25
CA LEU A 48 13.58 -3.03 16.96
C LEU A 48 14.52 -2.01 16.33
N LYS A 49 15.01 -2.32 15.17
CA LYS A 49 15.81 -1.43 14.32
C LYS A 49 15.11 -1.21 13.00
N VAL A 50 14.88 0.05 12.66
CA VAL A 50 14.25 0.45 11.39
C VAL A 50 15.12 1.48 10.72
N THR A 51 15.50 1.24 9.48
CA THR A 51 16.32 2.16 8.70
C THR A 51 15.74 2.42 7.32
N LEU A 52 15.97 3.64 6.82
CA LEU A 52 15.66 4.05 5.46
C LEU A 52 16.98 4.46 4.79
N ASN A 53 17.37 3.75 3.73
CA ASN A 53 18.68 3.90 3.08
C ASN A 53 19.84 3.90 4.10
N GLY A 54 19.73 3.07 5.15
CA GLY A 54 20.72 2.93 6.21
C GLY A 54 20.66 3.96 7.34
N ALA A 55 19.87 5.04 7.20
CA ALA A 55 19.65 6.04 8.25
C ALA A 55 18.50 5.63 9.17
N ASP A 56 18.56 5.99 10.45
CA ASP A 56 17.47 5.73 11.40
C ASP A 56 16.17 6.41 10.96
N TYR A 57 15.05 5.69 11.09
CA TYR A 57 13.75 6.18 10.65
C TYR A 57 13.31 7.48 11.31
N ALA A 58 13.63 7.67 12.61
CA ALA A 58 13.25 8.87 13.32
C ALA A 58 14.03 10.09 12.83
N ALA A 59 15.28 9.89 12.40
CA ALA A 59 16.08 10.94 11.78
C ALA A 59 15.56 11.30 10.38
N VAL A 60 15.14 10.30 9.58
CA VAL A 60 14.61 10.53 8.23
C VAL A 60 13.25 11.22 8.25
N PHE A 61 12.34 10.78 9.11
CA PHE A 61 10.98 11.33 9.20
C PHE A 61 10.86 12.54 10.13
N GLY A 62 11.92 12.85 10.91
CA GLY A 62 11.91 13.95 11.86
C GLY A 62 10.99 13.73 13.06
N GLN A 63 10.52 12.51 13.28
CA GLN A 63 9.65 12.16 14.40
C GLN A 63 9.82 10.72 14.83
N SER A 64 9.56 10.44 16.10
CA SER A 64 9.53 9.09 16.66
C SER A 64 8.14 8.47 16.47
N GLY A 65 8.12 7.16 16.24
CA GLY A 65 6.88 6.41 16.12
C GLY A 65 6.26 6.02 17.47
N ILE A 66 5.00 5.65 17.44
CA ILE A 66 4.31 5.04 18.56
C ILE A 66 4.52 3.52 18.47
N PHE A 67 5.21 2.96 19.45
CA PHE A 67 5.40 1.52 19.56
C PHE A 67 4.31 0.93 20.44
N THR A 68 3.67 -0.14 19.96
CA THR A 68 2.65 -0.91 20.68
C THR A 68 3.12 -2.35 20.80
N ALA A 69 3.37 -2.82 22.02
CA ALA A 69 3.87 -4.17 22.26
C ALA A 69 2.83 -5.27 21.92
N ARG A 70 1.54 -4.98 22.12
CA ARG A 70 0.41 -5.87 21.80
C ARG A 70 -0.67 -5.11 21.06
N GLU A 71 -0.63 -5.11 19.74
CA GLU A 71 -1.59 -4.38 18.92
C GLU A 71 -2.95 -5.10 18.97
N ALA A 72 -4.02 -4.31 19.25
CA ALA A 72 -5.40 -4.80 19.34
C ALA A 72 -5.55 -6.02 20.28
N GLY A 73 -4.72 -6.11 21.31
CA GLY A 73 -4.74 -7.23 22.29
C GLY A 73 -4.17 -8.54 21.76
N LYS A 74 -3.58 -8.56 20.57
CA LYS A 74 -2.95 -9.73 19.97
C LYS A 74 -1.46 -9.81 20.35
N ASP A 75 -0.88 -11.01 20.23
CA ASP A 75 0.57 -11.21 20.34
C ASP A 75 1.27 -10.74 19.04
N GLN A 76 1.21 -9.45 18.80
CA GLN A 76 1.75 -8.79 17.64
C GLN A 76 2.16 -7.37 18.04
N SER A 77 3.42 -7.02 17.84
CA SER A 77 3.89 -5.65 18.08
C SER A 77 3.77 -4.80 16.81
N ALA A 78 3.63 -3.50 16.98
CA ALA A 78 3.61 -2.57 15.87
C ALA A 78 4.35 -1.27 16.20
N LEU A 79 4.97 -0.67 15.19
CA LEU A 79 5.47 0.70 15.18
C LEU A 79 4.66 1.49 14.17
N LEU A 80 4.08 2.61 14.58
CA LEU A 80 3.27 3.49 13.74
C LEU A 80 3.76 4.92 13.79
N LEU A 81 3.99 5.51 12.61
CA LEU A 81 4.18 6.94 12.41
C LEU A 81 3.08 7.44 11.47
N ARG A 82 2.44 8.54 11.84
CA ARG A 82 1.41 9.17 11.00
C ARG A 82 1.94 10.40 10.30
N ASP A 83 1.36 10.68 9.14
CA ASP A 83 1.60 11.91 8.38
C ASP A 83 3.10 12.16 8.08
N VAL A 84 3.89 11.12 7.88
CA VAL A 84 5.29 11.25 7.45
C VAL A 84 5.37 11.62 5.98
N SER A 85 6.50 12.17 5.56
CA SER A 85 6.79 12.45 4.15
C SER A 85 8.26 12.22 3.84
N LEU A 86 8.59 12.06 2.56
CA LEU A 86 9.95 11.97 2.04
C LEU A 86 10.22 13.18 1.15
N ASP A 87 11.34 13.84 1.35
CA ASP A 87 11.64 15.12 0.69
C ASP A 87 12.52 14.97 -0.55
N ASN A 88 13.13 13.80 -0.75
CA ASN A 88 14.05 13.56 -1.87
C ASN A 88 13.54 12.44 -2.76
N ALA A 89 13.53 12.69 -4.07
CA ALA A 89 13.22 11.67 -5.06
C ALA A 89 14.35 10.64 -5.18
N GLY A 90 13.99 9.43 -5.57
CA GLY A 90 14.91 8.32 -5.80
C GLY A 90 14.46 7.01 -5.16
N PRO A 91 15.26 5.95 -5.29
CA PRO A 91 14.97 4.67 -4.65
C PRO A 91 15.15 4.79 -3.13
N MET A 92 14.24 4.19 -2.39
CA MET A 92 14.25 4.13 -0.94
C MET A 92 14.19 2.68 -0.48
N THR A 93 15.23 2.24 0.21
CA THR A 93 15.28 0.91 0.83
C THR A 93 14.92 1.04 2.30
N VAL A 94 13.91 0.31 2.74
CA VAL A 94 13.48 0.25 4.14
C VAL A 94 13.84 -1.11 4.70
N GLU A 95 14.60 -1.12 5.76
CA GLU A 95 15.03 -2.33 6.45
C GLU A 95 14.49 -2.33 7.87
N VAL A 96 13.88 -3.43 8.28
CA VAL A 96 13.37 -3.66 9.62
C VAL A 96 13.99 -4.91 10.19
N SER A 97 14.48 -4.84 11.42
CA SER A 97 14.98 -6.00 12.16
C SER A 97 14.47 -5.95 13.60
N ASP A 98 14.02 -7.09 14.12
CA ASP A 98 13.66 -7.28 15.53
C ASP A 98 14.79 -7.94 16.34
N GLY A 99 15.97 -8.08 15.70
CA GLY A 99 17.14 -8.77 16.26
C GLY A 99 17.11 -10.29 16.08
N THR A 100 16.04 -10.83 15.51
CA THR A 100 15.89 -12.27 15.20
C THR A 100 15.60 -12.46 13.71
N GLN A 101 14.73 -11.64 13.17
CA GLN A 101 14.34 -11.63 11.77
C GLN A 101 14.58 -10.24 11.18
N SER A 102 14.73 -10.18 9.89
CA SER A 102 14.81 -8.92 9.15
C SER A 102 13.98 -8.98 7.88
N ARG A 103 13.43 -7.84 7.50
CA ARG A 103 12.71 -7.66 6.25
C ARG A 103 13.12 -6.37 5.57
N THR A 104 13.20 -6.42 4.25
CA THR A 104 13.50 -5.27 3.40
C THR A 104 12.39 -5.08 2.40
N VAL A 105 12.00 -3.83 2.19
CA VAL A 105 11.15 -3.39 1.09
C VAL A 105 11.81 -2.22 0.38
N THR A 106 11.44 -2.02 -0.88
CA THR A 106 11.93 -0.91 -1.71
C THR A 106 10.78 -0.07 -2.20
N TRP A 107 10.93 1.26 -2.10
CA TRP A 107 9.98 2.22 -2.66
C TRP A 107 10.64 3.05 -3.73
N THR A 108 9.84 3.62 -4.59
CA THR A 108 10.29 4.65 -5.54
C THR A 108 9.66 5.98 -5.14
N VAL A 109 10.49 6.95 -4.79
CA VAL A 109 10.03 8.29 -4.47
C VAL A 109 10.14 9.16 -5.71
N TYR A 110 9.02 9.72 -6.17
CA TYR A 110 8.94 10.53 -7.38
C TYR A 110 8.85 12.01 -7.07
N ASP A 111 9.56 12.80 -7.86
CA ASP A 111 9.30 14.22 -7.97
C ASP A 111 8.38 14.47 -9.17
N SER A 112 7.24 15.10 -8.92
CA SER A 112 6.31 15.50 -10.00
C SER A 112 6.76 16.73 -10.79
N GLY A 113 7.87 17.34 -10.41
CA GLY A 113 8.33 18.61 -10.94
C GLY A 113 7.39 19.77 -10.58
N PRO A 114 7.50 20.90 -11.28
CA PRO A 114 6.74 22.10 -10.95
C PRO A 114 5.24 21.87 -11.08
N ARG A 115 4.49 22.43 -10.15
CA ARG A 115 3.03 22.33 -10.11
C ARG A 115 2.39 22.84 -11.41
N LYS A 116 1.68 21.95 -12.12
CA LYS A 116 0.99 22.26 -13.39
C LYS A 116 -0.49 22.62 -13.19
N ALA A 117 -1.10 22.19 -12.09
CA ALA A 117 -2.50 22.44 -11.78
C ALA A 117 -2.65 23.24 -10.48
N LYS A 118 -3.52 24.23 -10.48
CA LYS A 118 -3.84 25.01 -9.27
C LYS A 118 -4.76 24.22 -8.33
N ASN A 119 -5.73 23.53 -8.89
CA ASN A 119 -6.70 22.73 -8.16
C ASN A 119 -6.87 21.37 -8.86
N VAL A 120 -7.18 20.35 -8.07
CA VAL A 120 -7.56 19.01 -8.55
C VAL A 120 -8.92 18.69 -7.93
N ILE A 121 -9.86 18.27 -8.76
CA ILE A 121 -11.18 17.81 -8.33
C ILE A 121 -11.25 16.31 -8.63
N LEU A 122 -11.39 15.50 -7.61
CA LEU A 122 -11.54 14.06 -7.72
C LEU A 122 -13.02 13.70 -7.57
N PHE A 123 -13.57 13.02 -8.58
CA PHE A 123 -14.90 12.43 -8.52
C PHE A 123 -14.77 10.94 -8.28
N ILE A 124 -15.35 10.44 -7.21
CA ILE A 124 -15.37 9.02 -6.86
C ILE A 124 -16.79 8.52 -7.09
N GLY A 125 -16.98 7.62 -8.07
CA GLY A 125 -18.23 6.90 -8.26
C GLY A 125 -18.16 5.59 -7.48
N ASP A 126 -18.57 5.61 -6.24
CA ASP A 126 -18.55 4.46 -5.35
C ASP A 126 -19.48 3.36 -5.87
N GLY A 127 -18.98 2.12 -5.97
CA GLY A 127 -19.69 0.99 -6.58
C GLY A 127 -20.03 1.14 -8.07
N MET A 128 -19.46 2.14 -8.76
CA MET A 128 -19.78 2.41 -10.17
C MET A 128 -19.03 1.47 -11.11
N SER A 129 -19.68 0.39 -11.53
CA SER A 129 -19.16 -0.53 -12.54
C SER A 129 -19.27 0.03 -13.97
N PRO A 130 -18.56 -0.55 -14.96
CA PRO A 130 -18.74 -0.24 -16.37
C PRO A 130 -20.20 -0.38 -16.86
N ALA A 131 -20.97 -1.28 -16.28
CA ALA A 131 -22.38 -1.46 -16.59
C ALA A 131 -23.24 -0.22 -16.23
N HIS A 132 -22.95 0.41 -15.10
CA HIS A 132 -23.61 1.65 -14.70
C HIS A 132 -23.34 2.79 -15.69
N ARG A 133 -22.11 2.92 -16.19
CA ARG A 133 -21.77 3.88 -17.24
C ARG A 133 -22.55 3.63 -18.54
N VAL A 134 -22.64 2.37 -18.94
CA VAL A 134 -23.41 2.00 -20.15
C VAL A 134 -24.89 2.34 -19.96
N ALA A 135 -25.48 1.95 -18.84
CA ALA A 135 -26.88 2.28 -18.52
C ALA A 135 -27.13 3.78 -18.51
N ALA A 136 -26.27 4.56 -17.83
CA ALA A 136 -26.38 6.02 -17.77
C ALA A 136 -26.29 6.66 -19.17
N ARG A 137 -25.42 6.16 -20.03
CA ARG A 137 -25.30 6.63 -21.42
C ARG A 137 -26.56 6.36 -22.22
N ILE A 138 -27.09 5.15 -22.12
CA ILE A 138 -28.33 4.76 -22.80
C ILE A 138 -29.51 5.60 -22.32
N LEU A 139 -29.69 5.74 -21.00
CA LEU A 139 -30.79 6.48 -20.41
C LEU A 139 -30.74 7.99 -20.74
N SER A 140 -29.52 8.58 -20.72
CA SER A 140 -29.39 10.04 -20.92
C SER A 140 -29.31 10.44 -22.40
N LYS A 141 -28.81 9.59 -23.28
CA LYS A 141 -28.55 9.92 -24.70
C LYS A 141 -29.47 9.15 -25.66
N GLY A 142 -30.12 8.09 -25.18
CA GLY A 142 -30.97 7.21 -26.01
C GLY A 142 -30.18 6.23 -26.84
N ILE A 143 -30.94 5.35 -27.55
CA ILE A 143 -30.40 4.33 -28.42
C ILE A 143 -30.90 4.58 -29.86
N ALA A 144 -30.02 4.34 -30.82
CA ALA A 144 -30.41 4.16 -32.23
C ALA A 144 -29.57 3.03 -32.83
N GLU A 145 -30.25 2.14 -33.57
CA GLU A 145 -29.58 1.01 -34.23
C GLU A 145 -28.72 0.14 -33.28
N GLY A 146 -29.22 -0.09 -32.07
CA GLY A 146 -28.49 -0.85 -31.04
C GLY A 146 -27.29 -0.17 -30.41
N LYS A 147 -27.06 1.12 -30.71
CA LYS A 147 -25.93 1.90 -30.18
C LYS A 147 -26.42 3.11 -29.39
N SER A 148 -25.67 3.54 -28.39
CA SER A 148 -25.91 4.81 -27.71
C SER A 148 -25.74 5.98 -28.67
N ARG A 149 -26.68 6.94 -28.62
CA ARG A 149 -26.67 8.14 -29.47
C ARG A 149 -25.61 9.17 -29.12
N GLY A 150 -24.98 9.06 -27.96
CA GLY A 150 -24.01 10.04 -27.54
C GLY A 150 -23.09 9.51 -26.43
N LYS A 151 -22.23 10.40 -25.96
CA LYS A 151 -21.24 10.13 -24.91
C LYS A 151 -21.59 10.86 -23.61
N LEU A 152 -21.15 10.33 -22.49
CA LEU A 152 -21.07 11.02 -21.23
C LEU A 152 -19.76 11.83 -21.16
N ALA A 153 -19.69 12.84 -20.30
CA ALA A 153 -18.44 13.61 -20.10
C ALA A 153 -17.27 12.70 -19.67
N ILE A 154 -17.55 11.66 -18.88
CA ILE A 154 -16.52 10.69 -18.48
C ILE A 154 -15.96 9.87 -19.66
N ASP A 155 -16.68 9.73 -20.77
CA ASP A 155 -16.23 8.99 -21.95
C ASP A 155 -15.21 9.80 -22.79
N ASP A 156 -15.10 11.09 -22.56
CA ASP A 156 -14.18 11.99 -23.24
C ASP A 156 -12.90 12.28 -22.42
N MET A 157 -12.70 11.59 -21.30
CA MET A 157 -11.46 11.68 -20.53
C MET A 157 -10.27 11.14 -21.35
N PRO A 158 -9.14 11.85 -21.39
CA PRO A 158 -8.01 11.49 -22.26
C PRO A 158 -7.27 10.22 -21.81
N GLN A 159 -7.43 9.82 -20.57
CA GLN A 159 -6.78 8.65 -20.00
C GLN A 159 -7.81 7.75 -19.29
N MET A 160 -7.58 6.45 -19.35
CA MET A 160 -8.38 5.46 -18.64
C MET A 160 -7.47 4.34 -18.13
N ALA A 161 -7.74 3.90 -16.91
CA ALA A 161 -7.10 2.73 -16.33
C ALA A 161 -8.15 1.90 -15.57
N LEU A 162 -7.84 0.63 -15.38
CA LEU A 162 -8.60 -0.26 -14.51
C LEU A 162 -7.81 -0.47 -13.22
N VAL A 163 -8.50 -0.45 -12.10
CA VAL A 163 -7.93 -0.73 -10.79
C VAL A 163 -8.56 -2.02 -10.27
N ALA A 164 -7.74 -2.98 -9.90
CA ALA A 164 -8.20 -4.15 -9.17
C ALA A 164 -8.30 -3.80 -7.68
N THR A 165 -9.44 -4.09 -7.08
CA THR A 165 -9.70 -3.91 -5.66
C THR A 165 -9.87 -5.25 -4.98
N ALA A 166 -9.41 -5.38 -3.73
CA ALA A 166 -9.59 -6.57 -2.91
C ALA A 166 -9.66 -6.19 -1.43
N GLY A 167 -10.53 -6.84 -0.67
CA GLY A 167 -10.53 -6.76 0.77
C GLY A 167 -9.40 -7.60 1.39
N SER A 168 -9.08 -7.37 2.65
CA SER A 168 -8.08 -8.18 3.39
C SER A 168 -8.54 -9.62 3.60
N ASP A 169 -9.83 -9.84 3.69
CA ASP A 169 -10.50 -11.10 4.02
C ASP A 169 -11.65 -11.46 3.06
N SER A 170 -11.78 -10.71 1.97
CA SER A 170 -12.77 -10.90 0.93
C SER A 170 -12.15 -10.72 -0.45
N ILE A 171 -12.56 -11.54 -1.40
CA ILE A 171 -12.10 -11.47 -2.80
C ILE A 171 -12.84 -10.38 -3.58
N ILE A 172 -14.05 -10.03 -3.15
CA ILE A 172 -14.93 -9.10 -3.84
C ILE A 172 -15.09 -7.84 -3.00
N THR A 173 -14.78 -6.71 -3.61
CA THR A 173 -15.03 -5.38 -3.08
C THR A 173 -15.74 -4.54 -4.13
N ASP A 174 -16.43 -3.51 -3.68
CA ASP A 174 -17.09 -2.52 -4.55
C ASP A 174 -16.10 -1.73 -5.41
#